data_96ded64feab2d174a1549e6a606765ec
#
_entry.id   96ded64feab2d174a1549e6a606765ec
#
_cell.length_a   1.000
_cell.length_b   1.000
_cell.length_c   1.000
_cell.angle_alpha   90.00
_cell.angle_beta   90.00
_cell.angle_gamma   90.00
#
_symmetry.space_group_name_H-M   'P 1'
#
loop_
_entity.id
_entity.type
_entity.pdbx_description
1 polymer ?
#
loop_
_entity_poly.entity_id
_entity_poly.type
_entity_poly.pdbx_seq_one_letter_code
_entity_poly.pdbx_strand_id
1 'polypeptide(L)'
;MSKIQMTTPLVEMDGDEMTRILWKMIKDELLLPFIDLKTEYYDLGLEYRNETNDQVTVDSANATLKYGVAVKCATITPNAARMTEYNLKEMWKSPNGTIRAILDGTVFRTPIVVKGIEPCVKNWKKPITLARHAYGDVYKNTEMKIAGPGKAELVFTAEDGTETRELIHNFTGAGVLQGMHNTDKSITSFARACFSYALDLKQDLWFATKDTISKKYDHTFKDIFAEVYENEYKAKFEEAGITYFYTLIDDAVARVMKAEGGFIWACKNYDGDVMSDMVSSAFGSLAMMTSVLVSPNGVYEYEAAHGTVQRHYYKHLKGEETSTNSVATIFAWTGALRKRGELDGIRELVEFADKLEKATLSTIESGRMTKDLSLIHI
;
A
#
# COMPACT_ATOMS: atom_id res chain seq x y z
N MET A 1 -15.65 -32.78 3.50
CA MET A 1 -16.50 -31.57 3.63
C MET A 1 -16.73 -30.98 2.27
N SER A 2 -17.91 -30.46 1.97
CA SER A 2 -18.14 -29.72 0.73
C SER A 2 -17.33 -28.43 0.77
N LYS A 3 -16.74 -28.05 -0.37
CA LYS A 3 -16.02 -26.77 -0.49
C LYS A 3 -16.98 -25.57 -0.40
N ILE A 4 -16.52 -24.49 0.18
CA ILE A 4 -17.25 -23.21 0.22
C ILE A 4 -17.38 -22.71 -1.25
N GLN A 5 -18.59 -22.40 -1.67
CA GLN A 5 -18.87 -21.97 -3.04
C GLN A 5 -18.78 -20.45 -3.14
N MET A 6 -17.98 -19.96 -4.08
CA MET A 6 -17.95 -18.54 -4.43
C MET A 6 -18.92 -18.25 -5.58
N THR A 7 -19.57 -17.10 -5.56
CA THR A 7 -20.49 -16.64 -6.61
C THR A 7 -19.79 -15.71 -7.59
N THR A 8 -19.13 -14.69 -7.08
CA THR A 8 -18.39 -13.71 -7.87
C THR A 8 -16.89 -13.99 -7.78
N PRO A 9 -16.13 -13.90 -8.88
CA PRO A 9 -14.69 -14.11 -8.83
C PRO A 9 -13.96 -13.00 -8.10
N LEU A 10 -12.80 -13.33 -7.48
CA LEU A 10 -11.76 -12.40 -7.12
C LEU A 10 -10.89 -12.10 -8.35
N VAL A 11 -10.43 -10.88 -8.51
CA VAL A 11 -9.34 -10.60 -9.43
C VAL A 11 -8.04 -11.06 -8.78
N GLU A 12 -7.40 -12.05 -9.38
CA GLU A 12 -6.13 -12.59 -8.91
C GLU A 12 -5.00 -12.05 -9.80
N MET A 13 -4.09 -11.31 -9.17
CA MET A 13 -2.91 -10.74 -9.81
C MET A 13 -1.68 -11.48 -9.30
N ASP A 14 -1.18 -12.45 -10.08
CA ASP A 14 0.06 -13.18 -9.75
C ASP A 14 1.28 -12.27 -9.95
N GLY A 15 2.44 -12.68 -9.40
CA GLY A 15 3.62 -11.81 -9.38
C GLY A 15 4.92 -12.54 -9.72
N ASP A 16 5.99 -12.18 -9.01
CA ASP A 16 7.35 -12.58 -9.34
C ASP A 16 8.07 -13.30 -8.22
N GLU A 17 9.13 -13.99 -8.58
CA GLU A 17 10.19 -14.53 -7.73
C GLU A 17 9.67 -15.39 -6.56
N MET A 18 10.22 -15.24 -5.35
CA MET A 18 9.87 -16.09 -4.20
C MET A 18 8.42 -15.93 -3.78
N THR A 19 7.85 -14.74 -3.93
CA THR A 19 6.45 -14.50 -3.58
C THR A 19 5.49 -15.24 -4.52
N ARG A 20 5.81 -15.44 -5.80
CA ARG A 20 5.03 -16.29 -6.71
C ARG A 20 5.02 -17.76 -6.27
N ILE A 21 6.14 -18.25 -5.75
CA ILE A 21 6.22 -19.62 -5.21
C ILE A 21 5.32 -19.75 -3.98
N LEU A 22 5.42 -18.81 -3.04
CA LEU A 22 4.56 -18.78 -1.86
C LEU A 22 3.07 -18.64 -2.23
N TRP A 23 2.77 -17.83 -3.23
CA TRP A 23 1.42 -17.62 -3.75
C TRP A 23 0.78 -18.94 -4.18
N LYS A 24 1.51 -19.70 -4.97
CA LYS A 24 1.06 -21.03 -5.40
C LYS A 24 0.86 -21.98 -4.22
N MET A 25 1.81 -22.04 -3.27
CA MET A 25 1.70 -22.90 -2.09
C MET A 25 0.47 -22.54 -1.23
N ILE A 26 0.22 -21.26 -1.00
CA ILE A 26 -0.96 -20.78 -0.25
C ILE A 26 -2.25 -21.22 -0.95
N LYS A 27 -2.34 -21.05 -2.26
CA LYS A 27 -3.52 -21.51 -3.02
C LYS A 27 -3.71 -23.01 -2.90
N ASP A 28 -2.68 -23.79 -3.19
CA ASP A 28 -2.78 -25.24 -3.28
C ASP A 28 -3.05 -25.89 -1.91
N GLU A 29 -2.42 -25.39 -0.85
CA GLU A 29 -2.44 -26.04 0.46
C GLU A 29 -3.47 -25.44 1.43
N LEU A 30 -3.73 -24.13 1.34
CA LEU A 30 -4.56 -23.43 2.32
C LEU A 30 -5.93 -22.99 1.79
N LEU A 31 -6.11 -22.82 0.47
CA LEU A 31 -7.36 -22.32 -0.09
C LEU A 31 -8.14 -23.37 -0.87
N LEU A 32 -7.55 -23.95 -1.89
CA LEU A 32 -8.22 -24.90 -2.80
C LEU A 32 -8.78 -26.17 -2.12
N PRO A 33 -8.21 -26.69 -1.00
CA PRO A 33 -8.84 -27.79 -0.29
C PRO A 33 -10.20 -27.43 0.34
N PHE A 34 -10.44 -26.17 0.65
CA PHE A 34 -11.60 -25.72 1.41
C PHE A 34 -12.61 -24.89 0.59
N ILE A 35 -12.13 -24.21 -0.44
CA ILE A 35 -12.91 -23.26 -1.25
C ILE A 35 -12.94 -23.71 -2.69
N ASP A 36 -14.11 -23.62 -3.32
CA ASP A 36 -14.25 -23.61 -4.79
C ASP A 36 -13.89 -22.20 -5.30
N LEU A 37 -12.56 -21.95 -5.30
CA LEU A 37 -11.97 -20.63 -5.54
C LEU A 37 -12.20 -20.20 -6.99
N LYS A 38 -13.00 -19.15 -7.18
CA LYS A 38 -13.19 -18.50 -8.48
C LYS A 38 -12.33 -17.27 -8.59
N THR A 39 -11.47 -17.24 -9.59
CA THR A 39 -10.59 -16.07 -9.85
C THR A 39 -10.70 -15.66 -11.33
N GLU A 40 -10.60 -14.35 -11.55
CA GLU A 40 -10.23 -13.75 -12.82
C GLU A 40 -8.72 -13.53 -12.78
N TYR A 41 -7.96 -14.41 -13.42
CA TYR A 41 -6.51 -14.50 -13.24
C TYR A 41 -5.75 -13.60 -14.22
N TYR A 42 -4.79 -12.86 -13.69
CA TYR A 42 -3.84 -12.01 -14.44
C TYR A 42 -2.41 -12.31 -13.98
N ASP A 43 -1.55 -12.69 -14.91
CA ASP A 43 -0.11 -12.85 -14.64
C ASP A 43 0.59 -11.50 -14.75
N LEU A 44 0.93 -10.90 -13.59
CA LEU A 44 1.73 -9.67 -13.53
C LEU A 44 3.23 -9.94 -13.36
N GLY A 45 3.67 -11.17 -13.61
CA GLY A 45 5.09 -11.50 -13.68
C GLY A 45 5.80 -10.68 -14.78
N LEU A 46 7.03 -10.28 -14.52
CA LEU A 46 7.76 -9.33 -15.36
C LEU A 46 7.91 -9.82 -16.82
N GLU A 47 8.05 -11.13 -17.04
CA GLU A 47 8.14 -11.73 -18.38
C GLU A 47 6.85 -11.53 -19.16
N TYR A 48 5.69 -11.87 -18.59
CA TYR A 48 4.40 -11.71 -19.26
C TYR A 48 3.99 -10.25 -19.43
N ARG A 49 4.34 -9.39 -18.47
CA ARG A 49 4.19 -7.93 -18.63
C ARG A 49 5.02 -7.40 -19.81
N ASN A 50 6.24 -7.93 -19.99
CA ASN A 50 7.11 -7.57 -21.13
C ASN A 50 6.51 -8.08 -22.46
N GLU A 51 5.91 -9.27 -22.50
CA GLU A 51 5.22 -9.80 -23.67
C GLU A 51 4.04 -8.93 -24.09
N THR A 52 3.21 -8.54 -23.13
CA THR A 52 1.98 -7.75 -23.32
C THR A 52 2.21 -6.23 -23.38
N ASN A 53 3.45 -5.76 -23.37
CA ASN A 53 3.80 -4.35 -23.26
C ASN A 53 3.09 -3.67 -22.06
N ASP A 54 3.07 -4.35 -20.92
CA ASP A 54 2.43 -3.97 -19.64
C ASP A 54 0.89 -3.79 -19.70
N GLN A 55 0.25 -4.19 -20.81
CA GLN A 55 -1.22 -4.09 -20.97
C GLN A 55 -1.95 -4.93 -19.91
N VAL A 56 -1.41 -6.09 -19.53
CA VAL A 56 -1.99 -6.96 -18.50
C VAL A 56 -2.17 -6.25 -17.15
N THR A 57 -1.29 -5.31 -16.80
CA THR A 57 -1.44 -4.50 -15.58
C THR A 57 -2.67 -3.59 -15.67
N VAL A 58 -2.90 -2.96 -16.81
CA VAL A 58 -4.10 -2.12 -17.06
C VAL A 58 -5.37 -2.96 -17.04
N ASP A 59 -5.34 -4.13 -17.68
CA ASP A 59 -6.49 -5.03 -17.76
C ASP A 59 -6.89 -5.55 -16.38
N SER A 60 -5.91 -5.91 -15.53
CA SER A 60 -6.15 -6.35 -14.16
C SER A 60 -6.77 -5.26 -13.27
N ALA A 61 -6.33 -4.01 -13.43
CA ALA A 61 -6.92 -2.88 -12.73
C ALA A 61 -8.37 -2.61 -13.15
N ASN A 62 -8.66 -2.68 -14.46
CA ASN A 62 -10.02 -2.54 -14.99
C ASN A 62 -10.93 -3.70 -14.54
N ALA A 63 -10.40 -4.91 -14.48
CA ALA A 63 -11.14 -6.05 -13.92
C ALA A 63 -11.45 -5.82 -12.44
N THR A 64 -10.53 -5.23 -11.68
CA THR A 64 -10.75 -4.89 -10.28
C THR A 64 -11.88 -3.88 -10.11
N LEU A 65 -11.96 -2.86 -10.96
CA LEU A 65 -13.11 -1.94 -10.99
C LEU A 65 -14.43 -2.68 -11.27
N LYS A 66 -14.40 -3.70 -12.13
CA LYS A 66 -15.59 -4.48 -12.50
C LYS A 66 -16.06 -5.43 -11.39
N TYR A 67 -15.14 -6.16 -10.78
CA TYR A 67 -15.47 -7.21 -9.79
C TYR A 67 -15.43 -6.74 -8.33
N GLY A 68 -14.86 -5.57 -8.07
CA GLY A 68 -14.87 -4.90 -6.78
C GLY A 68 -13.80 -5.35 -5.79
N VAL A 69 -13.20 -6.53 -5.95
CA VAL A 69 -12.16 -7.04 -5.05
C VAL A 69 -11.06 -7.75 -5.82
N ALA A 70 -9.82 -7.36 -5.54
CA ALA A 70 -8.63 -8.02 -6.05
C ALA A 70 -7.71 -8.48 -4.92
N VAL A 71 -6.87 -9.48 -5.24
CA VAL A 71 -5.73 -9.88 -4.43
C VAL A 71 -4.49 -9.93 -5.30
N LYS A 72 -3.39 -9.33 -4.83
CA LYS A 72 -2.20 -9.11 -5.64
C LYS A 72 -0.94 -9.66 -4.97
N CYS A 73 -0.18 -10.43 -5.73
CA CYS A 73 1.17 -10.85 -5.39
C CYS A 73 2.19 -9.71 -5.61
N ALA A 74 3.34 -9.80 -4.98
CA ALA A 74 4.42 -8.84 -5.20
C ALA A 74 5.02 -8.96 -6.61
N THR A 75 5.32 -7.82 -7.23
CA THR A 75 5.80 -7.71 -8.61
C THR A 75 7.12 -6.96 -8.69
N ILE A 76 7.95 -7.29 -9.67
CA ILE A 76 9.20 -6.58 -9.94
C ILE A 76 8.90 -5.22 -10.60
N THR A 77 9.50 -4.15 -10.05
CA THR A 77 9.70 -2.90 -10.78
C THR A 77 11.12 -2.93 -11.31
N PRO A 78 11.34 -3.04 -12.64
CA PRO A 78 12.66 -3.26 -13.19
C PRO A 78 13.57 -2.04 -13.06
N ASN A 79 14.85 -2.30 -12.82
CA ASN A 79 15.95 -1.37 -12.93
C ASN A 79 16.89 -1.80 -14.08
N ALA A 80 17.99 -1.09 -14.28
CA ALA A 80 18.94 -1.38 -15.36
C ALA A 80 19.48 -2.83 -15.34
N ALA A 81 19.72 -3.41 -14.16
CA ALA A 81 20.18 -4.80 -14.04
C ALA A 81 19.09 -5.79 -14.49
N ARG A 82 17.84 -5.52 -14.13
CA ARG A 82 16.69 -6.34 -14.54
C ARG A 82 16.41 -6.27 -16.04
N MET A 83 16.72 -5.15 -16.69
CA MET A 83 16.62 -5.01 -18.15
C MET A 83 17.43 -6.10 -18.87
N THR A 84 18.66 -6.31 -18.42
CA THR A 84 19.55 -7.32 -19.02
C THR A 84 19.15 -8.73 -18.60
N GLU A 85 18.84 -8.95 -17.33
CA GLU A 85 18.49 -10.26 -16.77
C GLU A 85 17.28 -10.89 -17.45
N TYR A 86 16.24 -10.08 -17.67
CA TYR A 86 14.95 -10.52 -18.26
C TYR A 86 14.81 -10.21 -19.75
N ASN A 87 15.85 -9.66 -20.38
CA ASN A 87 15.84 -9.25 -21.80
C ASN A 87 14.60 -8.39 -22.13
N LEU A 88 14.40 -7.33 -21.32
CA LEU A 88 13.20 -6.50 -21.43
C LEU A 88 13.28 -5.54 -22.62
N LYS A 89 12.14 -5.28 -23.26
CA LYS A 89 11.97 -4.30 -24.36
C LYS A 89 12.18 -2.88 -23.86
N GLU A 90 11.71 -2.58 -22.63
CA GLU A 90 11.86 -1.28 -21.97
C GLU A 90 11.83 -1.43 -20.44
N MET A 91 12.20 -0.35 -19.74
CA MET A 91 12.12 -0.30 -18.28
C MET A 91 10.67 0.02 -17.85
N TRP A 92 9.86 -1.03 -17.74
CA TRP A 92 8.44 -0.92 -17.40
C TRP A 92 8.22 -0.18 -16.08
N LYS A 93 7.16 0.61 -16.02
CA LYS A 93 6.74 1.31 -14.79
C LYS A 93 6.35 0.32 -13.70
N SER A 94 6.26 0.82 -12.47
CA SER A 94 5.73 0.02 -11.35
C SER A 94 4.27 -0.38 -11.59
N PRO A 95 3.92 -1.68 -11.58
CA PRO A 95 2.53 -2.12 -11.68
C PRO A 95 1.66 -1.51 -10.58
N ASN A 96 2.20 -1.39 -9.36
CA ASN A 96 1.49 -0.77 -8.24
C ASN A 96 1.12 0.68 -8.56
N GLY A 97 2.03 1.43 -9.19
CA GLY A 97 1.75 2.81 -9.62
C GLY A 97 0.62 2.91 -10.64
N THR A 98 0.61 2.01 -11.63
CA THR A 98 -0.43 1.95 -12.67
C THR A 98 -1.79 1.57 -12.07
N ILE A 99 -1.84 0.50 -11.25
CA ILE A 99 -3.08 0.05 -10.59
C ILE A 99 -3.64 1.14 -9.69
N ARG A 100 -2.80 1.75 -8.84
CA ARG A 100 -3.20 2.83 -7.92
C ARG A 100 -3.75 4.05 -8.65
N ALA A 101 -3.16 4.39 -9.80
CA ALA A 101 -3.64 5.50 -10.63
C ALA A 101 -5.01 5.23 -11.27
N ILE A 102 -5.26 3.98 -11.72
CA ILE A 102 -6.53 3.58 -12.31
C ILE A 102 -7.64 3.47 -11.24
N LEU A 103 -7.32 2.89 -10.08
CA LEU A 103 -8.28 2.73 -8.99
C LEU A 103 -8.52 4.03 -8.21
N ASP A 104 -7.66 5.03 -8.33
CA ASP A 104 -7.69 6.30 -7.54
C ASP A 104 -7.84 6.01 -6.03
N GLY A 105 -7.04 5.06 -5.53
CA GLY A 105 -7.21 4.53 -4.18
C GLY A 105 -6.26 5.13 -3.15
N THR A 106 -6.63 4.93 -1.88
CA THR A 106 -5.78 5.17 -0.71
C THR A 106 -5.24 3.84 -0.21
N VAL A 107 -3.94 3.78 0.07
CA VAL A 107 -3.30 2.58 0.63
C VAL A 107 -3.34 2.65 2.15
N PHE A 108 -3.99 1.65 2.77
CA PHE A 108 -3.96 1.45 4.21
C PHE A 108 -3.05 0.28 4.55
N ARG A 109 -2.06 0.51 5.40
CA ARG A 109 -1.09 -0.48 5.87
C ARG A 109 -1.20 -0.66 7.37
N THR A 110 -1.43 -1.88 7.82
CA THR A 110 -1.64 -2.20 9.23
C THR A 110 -0.70 -3.32 9.67
N PRO A 111 0.11 -3.13 10.72
CA PRO A 111 0.93 -4.19 11.27
C PRO A 111 0.07 -5.34 11.82
N ILE A 112 0.50 -6.56 11.56
CA ILE A 112 -0.05 -7.77 12.16
C ILE A 112 0.63 -7.96 13.52
N VAL A 113 -0.13 -7.78 14.59
CA VAL A 113 0.38 -7.93 15.96
C VAL A 113 0.27 -9.39 16.39
N VAL A 114 1.35 -9.95 16.91
CA VAL A 114 1.44 -11.32 17.39
C VAL A 114 1.85 -11.32 18.85
N LYS A 115 1.14 -12.09 19.67
CA LYS A 115 1.49 -12.25 21.08
C LYS A 115 2.87 -12.90 21.23
N GLY A 116 3.73 -12.27 22.02
CA GLY A 116 5.11 -12.72 22.24
C GLY A 116 6.13 -12.11 21.27
N ILE A 117 5.70 -11.35 20.29
CA ILE A 117 6.59 -10.49 19.46
C ILE A 117 6.38 -9.06 19.93
N GLU A 118 7.33 -8.55 20.72
CA GLU A 118 7.24 -7.20 21.28
C GLU A 118 7.74 -6.17 20.26
N PRO A 119 7.01 -5.05 20.04
CA PRO A 119 7.50 -3.96 19.23
C PRO A 119 8.79 -3.35 19.78
N CYS A 120 9.68 -2.88 18.89
CA CYS A 120 10.89 -2.13 19.30
C CYS A 120 10.56 -0.88 20.12
N VAL A 121 9.40 -0.29 19.88
CA VAL A 121 8.86 0.82 20.67
C VAL A 121 7.96 0.27 21.77
N LYS A 122 8.44 0.23 22.99
CA LYS A 122 7.76 -0.40 24.15
C LYS A 122 6.35 0.13 24.44
N ASN A 123 6.08 1.39 24.06
CA ASN A 123 4.78 2.01 24.28
C ASN A 123 3.71 1.50 23.30
N TRP A 124 4.08 0.98 22.13
CA TRP A 124 3.11 0.52 21.15
C TRP A 124 2.44 -0.77 21.62
N LYS A 125 1.18 -0.66 22.00
CA LYS A 125 0.34 -1.77 22.50
C LYS A 125 -0.73 -2.19 21.51
N LYS A 126 -1.03 -1.30 20.55
CA LYS A 126 -2.06 -1.48 19.52
C LYS A 126 -1.44 -1.17 18.16
N PRO A 127 -1.94 -1.78 17.07
CA PRO A 127 -1.44 -1.47 15.73
C PRO A 127 -1.63 0.01 15.39
N ILE A 128 -0.68 0.55 14.64
CA ILE A 128 -0.75 1.89 14.05
C ILE A 128 -0.97 1.70 12.56
N THR A 129 -2.13 2.09 12.07
CA THR A 129 -2.46 1.98 10.64
C THR A 129 -1.96 3.22 9.91
N LEU A 130 -1.15 3.02 8.87
CA LEU A 130 -0.73 4.10 7.98
C LEU A 130 -1.71 4.21 6.83
N ALA A 131 -2.28 5.41 6.61
CA ALA A 131 -3.02 5.75 5.40
C ALA A 131 -2.10 6.58 4.48
N ARG A 132 -1.74 5.99 3.34
CA ARG A 132 -0.86 6.61 2.34
C ARG A 132 -1.66 7.11 1.16
N HIS A 133 -1.51 8.39 0.82
CA HIS A 133 -2.02 8.93 -0.43
C HIS A 133 -1.32 8.23 -1.62
N ALA A 134 -2.08 7.62 -2.52
CA ALA A 134 -1.50 6.81 -3.58
C ALA A 134 -1.18 7.59 -4.87
N TYR A 135 -1.25 8.91 -4.85
CA TYR A 135 -1.08 9.78 -6.01
C TYR A 135 -0.08 10.90 -5.72
N GLY A 136 0.56 11.42 -6.78
CA GLY A 136 1.36 12.63 -6.73
C GLY A 136 2.71 12.48 -6.03
N ASP A 137 3.21 13.59 -5.48
CA ASP A 137 4.52 13.73 -4.84
C ASP A 137 5.67 13.25 -5.75
N VAL A 138 6.75 12.75 -5.16
CA VAL A 138 7.92 12.23 -5.89
C VAL A 138 7.60 11.02 -6.76
N TYR A 139 6.50 10.30 -6.52
CA TYR A 139 6.08 9.14 -7.32
C TYR A 139 5.48 9.51 -8.68
N LYS A 140 5.15 10.79 -8.89
CA LYS A 140 4.63 11.31 -10.15
C LYS A 140 5.34 12.61 -10.52
N ASN A 141 6.65 12.59 -10.42
CA ASN A 141 7.52 13.73 -10.70
C ASN A 141 7.94 13.81 -12.17
N THR A 142 8.52 14.95 -12.51
CA THR A 142 9.29 15.17 -13.71
C THR A 142 10.67 15.69 -13.30
N GLU A 143 11.73 15.10 -13.83
CA GLU A 143 13.11 15.44 -13.48
C GLU A 143 13.90 15.96 -14.67
N MET A 144 14.82 16.86 -14.41
CA MET A 144 15.72 17.43 -15.42
C MET A 144 17.13 17.58 -14.87
N LYS A 145 18.10 17.07 -15.63
CA LYS A 145 19.53 17.34 -15.37
C LYS A 145 19.89 18.69 -15.96
N ILE A 146 20.49 19.56 -15.15
CA ILE A 146 20.99 20.87 -15.56
C ILE A 146 22.49 20.75 -15.85
N ALA A 147 22.89 21.08 -17.09
CA ALA A 147 24.28 20.90 -17.55
C ALA A 147 25.23 22.07 -17.15
N GLY A 148 24.70 23.25 -16.88
CA GLY A 148 25.52 24.44 -16.58
C GLY A 148 24.71 25.63 -16.06
N PRO A 149 25.29 26.83 -16.05
CA PRO A 149 24.61 28.04 -15.56
C PRO A 149 23.35 28.36 -16.36
N GLY A 150 22.33 28.86 -15.66
CA GLY A 150 21.05 29.23 -16.29
C GLY A 150 19.95 29.51 -15.28
N LYS A 151 18.81 29.96 -15.76
CA LYS A 151 17.62 30.28 -14.98
C LYS A 151 16.61 29.13 -15.07
N ALA A 152 16.07 28.69 -13.96
CA ALA A 152 14.97 27.74 -13.89
C ALA A 152 13.71 28.41 -13.35
N GLU A 153 12.57 28.20 -14.00
CA GLU A 153 11.27 28.73 -13.65
C GLU A 153 10.22 27.61 -13.62
N LEU A 154 9.27 27.73 -12.71
CA LEU A 154 8.00 27.01 -12.75
C LEU A 154 7.01 27.85 -13.55
N VAL A 155 6.45 27.26 -14.61
CA VAL A 155 5.51 27.96 -15.51
C VAL A 155 4.20 27.20 -15.54
N PHE A 156 3.09 27.89 -15.34
CA PHE A 156 1.76 27.39 -15.58
C PHE A 156 1.11 28.23 -16.69
N THR A 157 0.68 27.57 -17.75
CA THR A 157 -0.05 28.21 -18.86
C THR A 157 -1.51 27.75 -18.78
N ALA A 158 -2.42 28.69 -18.53
CA ALA A 158 -3.86 28.43 -18.51
C ALA A 158 -4.40 28.18 -19.94
N GLU A 159 -5.63 27.64 -20.05
CA GLU A 159 -6.27 27.36 -21.35
C GLU A 159 -6.48 28.63 -22.22
N ASP A 160 -6.65 29.79 -21.58
CA ASP A 160 -6.76 31.09 -22.26
C ASP A 160 -5.39 31.67 -22.70
N GLY A 161 -4.29 30.94 -22.45
CA GLY A 161 -2.93 31.35 -22.75
C GLY A 161 -2.27 32.24 -21.70
N THR A 162 -2.94 32.55 -20.59
CA THR A 162 -2.35 33.33 -19.49
C THR A 162 -1.26 32.52 -18.80
N GLU A 163 -0.10 33.13 -18.60
CA GLU A 163 1.03 32.45 -17.93
C GLU A 163 1.28 33.02 -16.53
N THR A 164 1.49 32.12 -15.58
CA THR A 164 2.04 32.42 -14.26
C THR A 164 3.44 31.81 -14.16
N ARG A 165 4.41 32.61 -13.73
CA ARG A 165 5.81 32.21 -13.64
C ARG A 165 6.37 32.47 -12.24
N GLU A 166 7.07 31.45 -11.69
CA GLU A 166 7.78 31.56 -10.41
C GLU A 166 9.23 31.14 -10.62
N LEU A 167 10.18 31.96 -10.15
CA LEU A 167 11.59 31.62 -10.19
C LEU A 167 11.88 30.49 -9.21
N ILE A 168 12.41 29.37 -9.71
CA ILE A 168 12.90 28.29 -8.88
C ILE A 168 14.33 28.61 -8.41
N HIS A 169 15.26 28.82 -9.38
CA HIS A 169 16.67 29.05 -9.05
C HIS A 169 17.46 29.63 -10.24
N ASN A 170 18.50 30.41 -9.91
CA ASN A 170 19.52 30.83 -10.87
C ASN A 170 20.77 29.94 -10.66
N PHE A 171 20.94 28.96 -11.52
CA PHE A 171 22.08 28.04 -11.46
C PHE A 171 23.36 28.75 -11.87
N THR A 172 24.42 28.60 -11.08
CA THR A 172 25.78 29.06 -11.40
C THR A 172 26.65 27.95 -11.98
N GLY A 173 26.14 26.72 -12.01
CA GLY A 173 26.80 25.52 -12.52
C GLY A 173 25.80 24.40 -12.77
N ALA A 174 26.30 23.17 -12.92
CA ALA A 174 25.45 22.01 -13.11
C ALA A 174 24.58 21.70 -11.87
N GLY A 175 23.43 21.06 -12.08
CA GLY A 175 22.50 20.73 -11.01
C GLY A 175 21.41 19.76 -11.46
N VAL A 176 20.34 19.72 -10.69
CA VAL A 176 19.14 18.91 -10.96
C VAL A 176 17.89 19.69 -10.60
N LEU A 177 16.82 19.49 -11.35
CA LEU A 177 15.48 19.99 -11.05
C LEU A 177 14.51 18.82 -10.93
N GLN A 178 13.54 18.98 -10.05
CA GLN A 178 12.41 18.08 -9.90
C GLN A 178 11.13 18.91 -9.76
N GLY A 179 10.12 18.56 -10.56
CA GLY A 179 8.78 19.11 -10.45
C GLY A 179 7.80 18.02 -10.03
N MET A 180 6.91 18.31 -9.09
CA MET A 180 5.85 17.43 -8.66
C MET A 180 4.52 18.16 -8.59
N HIS A 181 3.41 17.42 -8.63
CA HIS A 181 2.07 18.01 -8.58
C HIS A 181 1.10 17.14 -7.78
N ASN A 182 -0.03 17.73 -7.45
CA ASN A 182 -1.20 17.02 -6.95
C ASN A 182 -2.48 17.72 -7.48
N THR A 183 -3.63 17.12 -7.26
CA THR A 183 -4.91 17.69 -7.64
C THR A 183 -5.85 17.73 -6.44
N ASP A 184 -6.66 18.77 -6.32
CA ASP A 184 -7.65 18.92 -5.25
C ASP A 184 -8.61 17.72 -5.22
N LYS A 185 -9.02 17.23 -6.39
CA LYS A 185 -9.85 16.03 -6.51
C LYS A 185 -9.22 14.81 -5.84
N SER A 186 -7.93 14.55 -6.10
CA SER A 186 -7.21 13.41 -5.52
C SER A 186 -7.01 13.57 -4.02
N ILE A 187 -6.67 14.77 -3.56
CA ILE A 187 -6.53 15.09 -2.13
C ILE A 187 -7.87 14.92 -1.40
N THR A 188 -8.97 15.40 -1.98
CA THR A 188 -10.32 15.24 -1.42
C THR A 188 -10.73 13.78 -1.33
N SER A 189 -10.44 12.98 -2.36
CA SER A 189 -10.66 11.53 -2.38
C SER A 189 -9.88 10.84 -1.26
N PHE A 190 -8.62 11.19 -1.10
CA PHE A 190 -7.76 10.69 -0.01
C PHE A 190 -8.32 11.04 1.37
N ALA A 191 -8.73 12.30 1.58
CA ALA A 191 -9.32 12.74 2.84
C ALA A 191 -10.59 11.92 3.17
N ARG A 192 -11.52 11.79 2.23
CA ARG A 192 -12.75 11.00 2.41
C ARG A 192 -12.47 9.53 2.72
N ALA A 193 -11.51 8.92 2.03
CA ALA A 193 -11.10 7.55 2.32
C ALA A 193 -10.57 7.40 3.75
N CYS A 194 -9.71 8.31 4.20
CA CYS A 194 -9.17 8.31 5.56
C CYS A 194 -10.27 8.47 6.62
N PHE A 195 -11.17 9.43 6.45
CA PHE A 195 -12.26 9.66 7.40
C PHE A 195 -13.26 8.50 7.44
N SER A 196 -13.63 7.94 6.29
CA SER A 196 -14.52 6.77 6.22
C SER A 196 -13.90 5.56 6.90
N TYR A 197 -12.63 5.29 6.63
CA TYR A 197 -11.92 4.15 7.22
C TYR A 197 -11.73 4.31 8.74
N ALA A 198 -11.54 5.54 9.23
CA ALA A 198 -11.48 5.84 10.66
C ALA A 198 -12.82 5.54 11.36
N LEU A 199 -13.94 5.89 10.72
CA LEU A 199 -15.28 5.55 11.22
C LEU A 199 -15.53 4.05 11.26
N ASP A 200 -15.14 3.33 10.19
CA ASP A 200 -15.32 1.87 10.10
C ASP A 200 -14.54 1.15 11.20
N LEU A 201 -13.31 1.59 11.48
CA LEU A 201 -12.47 1.01 12.52
C LEU A 201 -12.73 1.59 13.92
N LYS A 202 -13.50 2.67 14.04
CA LYS A 202 -13.70 3.45 15.28
C LYS A 202 -12.37 3.86 15.92
N GLN A 203 -11.48 4.43 15.11
CA GLN A 203 -10.15 4.86 15.52
C GLN A 203 -9.96 6.34 15.21
N ASP A 204 -9.17 7.01 16.04
CA ASP A 204 -8.73 8.39 15.79
C ASP A 204 -7.98 8.49 14.48
N LEU A 205 -8.09 9.62 13.80
CA LEU A 205 -7.36 9.94 12.58
C LEU A 205 -6.35 11.07 12.84
N TRP A 206 -5.08 10.77 12.67
CA TRP A 206 -4.01 11.75 12.68
C TRP A 206 -3.59 12.04 11.24
N PHE A 207 -3.52 13.31 10.88
CA PHE A 207 -3.02 13.74 9.58
C PHE A 207 -1.83 14.67 9.75
N ALA A 208 -0.81 14.51 8.93
CA ALA A 208 0.42 15.29 9.06
C ALA A 208 1.01 15.70 7.71
N THR A 209 1.47 16.95 7.64
CA THR A 209 2.22 17.51 6.51
C THR A 209 3.29 18.49 7.03
N LYS A 210 4.04 19.14 6.15
CA LYS A 210 4.99 20.19 6.54
C LYS A 210 4.55 21.56 5.99
N ASP A 211 3.31 21.97 6.27
CA ASP A 211 2.68 23.17 5.74
C ASP A 211 3.39 24.49 6.12
N THR A 212 4.15 24.48 7.20
CA THR A 212 4.99 25.63 7.62
C THR A 212 6.17 25.88 6.67
N ILE A 213 6.61 24.89 5.92
CA ILE A 213 7.69 24.97 4.92
C ILE A 213 7.09 24.96 3.52
N SER A 214 6.27 23.99 3.19
CA SER A 214 5.56 23.88 1.90
C SER A 214 4.22 24.60 1.99
N LYS A 215 4.28 25.95 1.92
CA LYS A 215 3.17 26.87 2.24
C LYS A 215 2.03 26.86 1.22
N LYS A 216 2.21 26.27 0.04
CA LYS A 216 1.16 26.07 -0.96
C LYS A 216 0.82 24.59 -1.05
N TYR A 217 1.75 23.74 -1.40
CA TYR A 217 1.53 22.33 -1.67
C TYR A 217 0.99 21.57 -0.44
N ASP A 218 1.72 21.57 0.67
CA ASP A 218 1.30 20.89 1.90
C ASP A 218 0.12 21.59 2.59
N HIS A 219 0.07 22.91 2.49
CA HIS A 219 -1.05 23.71 3.04
C HIS A 219 -2.38 23.37 2.36
N THR A 220 -2.39 23.16 1.03
CA THR A 220 -3.57 22.70 0.30
C THR A 220 -4.11 21.37 0.83
N PHE A 221 -3.23 20.42 1.16
CA PHE A 221 -3.65 19.16 1.81
C PHE A 221 -4.33 19.40 3.15
N LYS A 222 -3.75 20.26 3.98
CA LYS A 222 -4.30 20.61 5.29
C LYS A 222 -5.67 21.24 5.17
N ASP A 223 -5.83 22.21 4.27
CA ASP A 223 -7.07 22.94 4.08
C ASP A 223 -8.19 22.03 3.57
N ILE A 224 -7.90 21.18 2.56
CA ILE A 224 -8.88 20.23 2.02
C ILE A 224 -9.30 19.21 3.09
N PHE A 225 -8.36 18.67 3.88
CA PHE A 225 -8.70 17.76 4.98
C PHE A 225 -9.60 18.44 6.02
N ALA A 226 -9.28 19.70 6.39
CA ALA A 226 -10.10 20.45 7.34
C ALA A 226 -11.50 20.74 6.78
N GLU A 227 -11.62 21.14 5.51
CA GLU A 227 -12.89 21.40 4.85
C GLU A 227 -13.77 20.13 4.77
N VAL A 228 -13.20 19.00 4.33
CA VAL A 228 -13.91 17.72 4.24
C VAL A 228 -14.35 17.26 5.65
N TYR A 229 -13.49 17.40 6.66
CA TYR A 229 -13.86 17.08 8.02
C TYR A 229 -15.05 17.90 8.52
N GLU A 230 -14.94 19.21 8.48
CA GLU A 230 -15.98 20.11 9.01
C GLU A 230 -17.34 19.91 8.30
N ASN A 231 -17.32 19.72 6.98
CA ASN A 231 -18.55 19.66 6.17
C ASN A 231 -19.19 18.26 6.11
N GLU A 232 -18.41 17.19 6.19
CA GLU A 232 -18.90 15.85 5.87
C GLU A 232 -18.78 14.83 7.03
N TYR A 233 -17.81 15.01 7.95
CA TYR A 233 -17.44 13.97 8.91
C TYR A 233 -17.51 14.36 10.38
N LYS A 234 -17.44 15.62 10.73
CA LYS A 234 -17.36 16.08 12.12
C LYS A 234 -18.45 15.50 13.02
N ALA A 235 -19.71 15.64 12.62
CA ALA A 235 -20.83 15.10 13.40
C ALA A 235 -20.76 13.57 13.57
N LYS A 236 -20.31 12.85 12.53
CA LYS A 236 -20.12 11.39 12.57
C LYS A 236 -18.98 10.98 13.50
N PHE A 237 -17.91 11.75 13.54
CA PHE A 237 -16.76 11.53 14.44
C PHE A 237 -17.15 11.77 15.89
N GLU A 238 -17.91 12.84 16.16
CA GLU A 238 -18.45 13.16 17.48
C GLU A 238 -19.39 12.05 17.98
N GLU A 239 -20.31 11.57 17.12
CA GLU A 239 -21.20 10.44 17.42
C GLU A 239 -20.43 9.13 17.69
N ALA A 240 -19.38 8.86 16.92
CA ALA A 240 -18.55 7.68 17.07
C ALA A 240 -17.57 7.77 18.26
N GLY A 241 -17.40 8.95 18.86
CA GLY A 241 -16.45 9.20 19.97
C GLY A 241 -14.98 9.11 19.55
N ILE A 242 -14.68 9.44 18.29
CA ILE A 242 -13.32 9.47 17.73
C ILE A 242 -12.92 10.88 17.31
N THR A 243 -11.62 11.14 17.21
CA THR A 243 -11.09 12.48 16.94
C THR A 243 -10.31 12.56 15.63
N TYR A 244 -10.34 13.73 15.02
CA TYR A 244 -9.42 14.12 13.94
C TYR A 244 -8.38 15.10 14.50
N PHE A 245 -7.11 14.84 14.21
CA PHE A 245 -6.00 15.64 14.69
C PHE A 245 -5.01 15.93 13.57
N TYR A 246 -4.74 17.21 13.32
CA TYR A 246 -3.70 17.66 12.39
C TYR A 246 -2.48 18.17 13.13
N THR A 247 -1.28 17.81 12.65
CA THR A 247 -0.01 18.36 13.14
C THR A 247 1.07 18.36 12.06
N LEU A 248 2.22 18.96 12.35
CA LEU A 248 3.39 18.88 11.46
C LEU A 248 3.97 17.47 11.49
N ILE A 249 4.51 17.02 10.35
CA ILE A 249 5.01 15.65 10.19
C ILE A 249 6.10 15.29 11.19
N ASP A 250 7.01 16.19 11.50
CA ASP A 250 8.06 16.00 12.50
C ASP A 250 7.50 15.90 13.93
N ASP A 251 6.47 16.69 14.28
CA ASP A 251 5.75 16.55 15.54
C ASP A 251 4.97 15.24 15.59
N ALA A 252 4.34 14.83 14.49
CA ALA A 252 3.66 13.53 14.39
C ALA A 252 4.63 12.38 14.69
N VAL A 253 5.82 12.36 14.09
CA VAL A 253 6.86 11.35 14.36
C VAL A 253 7.19 11.30 15.85
N ALA A 254 7.40 12.45 16.49
CA ALA A 254 7.71 12.51 17.92
C ALA A 254 6.56 12.01 18.82
N ARG A 255 5.30 12.27 18.42
CA ARG A 255 4.09 11.82 19.14
C ARG A 255 3.85 10.33 18.96
N VAL A 256 4.00 9.81 17.76
CA VAL A 256 3.84 8.39 17.43
C VAL A 256 4.76 7.53 18.28
N MET A 257 6.03 7.93 18.48
CA MET A 257 6.98 7.22 19.32
C MET A 257 6.58 7.16 20.82
N LYS A 258 5.70 8.05 21.26
CA LYS A 258 5.21 8.12 22.65
C LYS A 258 3.79 7.58 22.82
N ALA A 259 3.07 7.36 21.73
CA ALA A 259 1.70 6.89 21.73
C ALA A 259 1.61 5.38 22.05
N GLU A 260 0.42 4.92 22.42
CA GLU A 260 0.14 3.49 22.59
C GLU A 260 -0.25 2.77 21.29
N GLY A 261 -0.53 3.52 20.22
CA GLY A 261 -1.13 3.01 19.00
C GLY A 261 -2.65 3.03 19.02
N GLY A 262 -3.28 2.33 18.08
CA GLY A 262 -4.75 2.25 17.97
C GLY A 262 -5.37 3.45 17.25
N PHE A 263 -4.64 4.07 16.33
CA PHE A 263 -5.09 5.17 15.50
C PHE A 263 -4.62 4.99 14.05
N ILE A 264 -5.22 5.77 13.15
CA ILE A 264 -4.82 5.86 11.76
C ILE A 264 -3.94 7.10 11.60
N TRP A 265 -2.76 6.92 10.99
CA TRP A 265 -1.87 8.01 10.63
C TRP A 265 -1.85 8.24 9.14
N ALA A 266 -2.51 9.30 8.69
CA ALA A 266 -2.58 9.69 7.29
C ALA A 266 -1.37 10.54 6.90
N CYS A 267 -0.76 10.17 5.78
CA CYS A 267 0.45 10.81 5.24
C CYS A 267 0.33 10.98 3.73
N LYS A 268 1.01 11.98 3.19
CA LYS A 268 1.23 12.12 1.75
C LYS A 268 1.96 10.89 1.19
N ASN A 269 2.05 10.77 -0.12
CA ASN A 269 2.54 9.57 -0.78
C ASN A 269 3.92 9.13 -0.30
N TYR A 270 4.94 9.98 -0.37
CA TYR A 270 6.31 9.65 0.05
C TYR A 270 6.43 9.47 1.57
N ASP A 271 5.85 10.39 2.33
CA ASP A 271 5.85 10.31 3.79
C ASP A 271 5.20 8.99 4.26
N GLY A 272 4.07 8.62 3.66
CA GLY A 272 3.34 7.39 3.97
C GLY A 272 4.12 6.12 3.61
N ASP A 273 4.89 6.14 2.53
CA ASP A 273 5.75 5.01 2.16
C ASP A 273 6.82 4.77 3.22
N VAL A 274 7.59 5.81 3.53
CA VAL A 274 8.69 5.72 4.51
C VAL A 274 8.18 5.40 5.91
N MET A 275 7.11 6.07 6.35
CA MET A 275 6.57 5.88 7.71
C MET A 275 5.91 4.50 7.87
N SER A 276 5.28 3.95 6.84
CA SER A 276 4.70 2.61 6.93
C SER A 276 5.79 1.53 7.10
N ASP A 277 6.90 1.65 6.39
CA ASP A 277 8.02 0.72 6.53
C ASP A 277 8.70 0.83 7.90
N MET A 278 8.85 2.06 8.41
CA MET A 278 9.36 2.29 9.77
C MET A 278 8.47 1.64 10.83
N VAL A 279 7.16 1.88 10.77
CA VAL A 279 6.19 1.33 11.74
C VAL A 279 6.16 -0.19 11.66
N SER A 280 6.12 -0.76 10.44
CA SER A 280 6.14 -2.20 10.23
C SER A 280 7.38 -2.86 10.81
N SER A 281 8.55 -2.29 10.51
CA SER A 281 9.83 -2.79 11.02
C SER A 281 9.88 -2.76 12.55
N ALA A 282 9.31 -1.72 13.15
CA ALA A 282 9.27 -1.59 14.61
C ALA A 282 8.28 -2.55 15.28
N PHE A 283 7.24 -3.02 14.57
CA PHE A 283 6.33 -4.09 15.06
C PHE A 283 6.88 -5.51 14.84
N GLY A 284 8.02 -5.66 14.16
CA GLY A 284 8.71 -6.94 14.00
C GLY A 284 9.31 -7.16 12.61
N SER A 285 8.53 -7.12 11.55
CA SER A 285 8.98 -7.39 10.17
C SER A 285 8.08 -6.75 9.15
N LEU A 286 8.63 -6.30 8.02
CA LEU A 286 7.87 -5.86 6.85
C LEU A 286 6.91 -6.96 6.34
N ALA A 287 7.26 -8.23 6.54
CA ALA A 287 6.40 -9.37 6.19
C ALA A 287 5.22 -9.57 7.16
N MET A 288 5.10 -8.74 8.17
CA MET A 288 3.99 -8.70 9.13
C MET A 288 3.11 -7.45 8.95
N MET A 289 3.00 -6.96 7.72
CA MET A 289 2.15 -5.82 7.41
C MET A 289 1.17 -6.14 6.29
N THR A 290 -0.11 -5.97 6.57
CA THR A 290 -1.17 -5.99 5.54
C THR A 290 -1.17 -4.69 4.77
N SER A 291 -1.57 -4.75 3.51
CA SER A 291 -1.78 -3.57 2.66
C SER A 291 -3.10 -3.73 1.91
N VAL A 292 -3.93 -2.71 1.95
CA VAL A 292 -5.16 -2.65 1.15
C VAL A 292 -5.26 -1.30 0.46
N LEU A 293 -5.46 -1.33 -0.84
CA LEU A 293 -5.84 -0.16 -1.62
C LEU A 293 -7.36 -0.07 -1.65
N VAL A 294 -7.91 1.05 -1.20
CA VAL A 294 -9.35 1.32 -1.19
C VAL A 294 -9.65 2.48 -2.12
N SER A 295 -10.44 2.21 -3.16
CA SER A 295 -10.91 3.21 -4.11
C SER A 295 -12.06 4.03 -3.50
N PRO A 296 -12.27 5.30 -3.93
CA PRO A 296 -13.41 6.12 -3.50
C PRO A 296 -14.77 5.46 -3.80
N ASN A 297 -14.82 4.56 -4.77
CA ASN A 297 -16.02 3.84 -5.21
C ASN A 297 -16.22 2.50 -4.48
N GLY A 298 -15.47 2.21 -3.42
CA GLY A 298 -15.61 0.98 -2.66
C GLY A 298 -15.05 -0.26 -3.37
N VAL A 299 -13.99 -0.10 -4.14
CA VAL A 299 -13.21 -1.18 -4.75
C VAL A 299 -11.97 -1.43 -3.92
N TYR A 300 -11.58 -2.68 -3.73
CA TYR A 300 -10.51 -3.10 -2.84
C TYR A 300 -9.46 -3.92 -3.57
N GLU A 301 -8.18 -3.64 -3.34
CA GLU A 301 -7.08 -4.48 -3.77
C GLU A 301 -6.19 -4.78 -2.56
N TYR A 302 -6.06 -6.07 -2.22
CA TYR A 302 -5.29 -6.57 -1.09
C TYR A 302 -3.93 -7.08 -1.56
N GLU A 303 -2.85 -6.64 -0.91
CA GLU A 303 -1.50 -7.09 -1.21
C GLU A 303 -0.67 -7.24 0.08
N ALA A 304 0.47 -7.93 0.00
CA ALA A 304 1.50 -7.84 1.02
C ALA A 304 2.31 -6.56 0.82
N ALA A 305 2.67 -5.88 1.91
CA ALA A 305 3.41 -4.62 1.84
C ALA A 305 4.89 -4.77 1.45
N HIS A 306 5.40 -6.01 1.34
CA HIS A 306 6.79 -6.31 0.98
C HIS A 306 6.97 -6.61 -0.51
N GLY A 307 8.23 -6.64 -0.98
CA GLY A 307 8.59 -6.98 -2.36
C GLY A 307 8.67 -8.49 -2.63
N THR A 308 9.27 -8.85 -3.76
CA THR A 308 9.31 -10.22 -4.32
C THR A 308 10.26 -11.19 -3.60
N VAL A 309 11.04 -10.71 -2.61
CA VAL A 309 12.02 -11.51 -1.83
C VAL A 309 13.07 -12.17 -2.73
N GLN A 310 13.65 -11.39 -3.63
CA GLN A 310 14.65 -11.80 -4.62
C GLN A 310 15.78 -12.67 -4.06
N ARG A 311 16.35 -12.28 -2.91
CA ARG A 311 17.48 -13.01 -2.30
C ARG A 311 17.13 -14.45 -1.97
N HIS A 312 15.93 -14.71 -1.47
CA HIS A 312 15.45 -16.07 -1.18
C HIS A 312 15.12 -16.83 -2.47
N TYR A 313 14.62 -16.14 -3.50
CA TYR A 313 14.36 -16.77 -4.79
C TYR A 313 15.62 -17.37 -5.41
N TYR A 314 16.73 -16.63 -5.45
CA TYR A 314 17.99 -17.17 -6.00
C TYR A 314 18.57 -18.29 -5.17
N LYS A 315 18.36 -18.32 -3.87
CA LYS A 315 18.70 -19.47 -3.03
C LYS A 315 17.83 -20.67 -3.37
N HIS A 316 16.54 -20.47 -3.49
CA HIS A 316 15.58 -21.51 -3.87
C HIS A 316 15.94 -22.16 -5.22
N LEU A 317 16.29 -21.36 -6.23
CA LEU A 317 16.74 -21.85 -7.54
C LEU A 317 17.99 -22.75 -7.46
N LYS A 318 18.82 -22.55 -6.45
CA LYS A 318 20.01 -23.39 -6.19
C LYS A 318 19.70 -24.62 -5.33
N GLY A 319 18.44 -24.82 -4.94
CA GLY A 319 18.04 -25.89 -4.03
C GLY A 319 18.45 -25.66 -2.56
N GLU A 320 18.83 -24.42 -2.20
CA GLU A 320 19.16 -24.07 -0.83
C GLU A 320 17.88 -23.85 0.00
N GLU A 321 17.93 -24.22 1.28
CA GLU A 321 16.85 -23.96 2.23
C GLU A 321 16.65 -22.45 2.44
N THR A 322 15.38 -22.02 2.43
CA THR A 322 14.99 -20.64 2.69
C THR A 322 13.98 -20.57 3.83
N SER A 323 13.97 -19.43 4.53
CA SER A 323 12.99 -19.12 5.58
C SER A 323 12.26 -17.84 5.19
N THR A 324 11.28 -17.96 4.27
CA THR A 324 10.52 -16.84 3.77
C THR A 324 9.20 -16.71 4.51
N ASN A 325 8.95 -15.57 5.12
CA ASN A 325 7.71 -15.27 5.82
C ASN A 325 6.57 -15.09 4.83
N SER A 326 5.51 -15.87 4.98
CA SER A 326 4.31 -15.84 4.12
C SER A 326 3.10 -15.15 4.76
N VAL A 327 3.24 -14.66 5.99
CA VAL A 327 2.09 -14.18 6.79
C VAL A 327 1.33 -13.05 6.09
N ALA A 328 2.02 -12.01 5.64
CA ALA A 328 1.36 -10.90 4.94
C ALA A 328 0.67 -11.35 3.65
N THR A 329 1.23 -12.32 2.93
CA THR A 329 0.60 -12.89 1.72
C THR A 329 -0.65 -13.71 2.06
N ILE A 330 -0.63 -14.50 3.14
CA ILE A 330 -1.81 -15.20 3.65
C ILE A 330 -2.90 -14.18 4.03
N PHE A 331 -2.53 -13.11 4.73
CA PHE A 331 -3.46 -12.05 5.15
C PHE A 331 -4.00 -11.23 3.97
N ALA A 332 -3.24 -11.06 2.89
CA ALA A 332 -3.77 -10.49 1.66
C ALA A 332 -4.90 -11.36 1.07
N TRP A 333 -4.71 -12.67 0.99
CA TRP A 333 -5.74 -13.60 0.55
C TRP A 333 -6.95 -13.61 1.48
N THR A 334 -6.76 -13.70 2.80
CA THR A 334 -7.88 -13.72 3.75
C THR A 334 -8.63 -12.41 3.76
N GLY A 335 -7.95 -11.26 3.64
CA GLY A 335 -8.58 -9.96 3.49
C GLY A 335 -9.48 -9.87 2.26
N ALA A 336 -8.97 -10.31 1.10
CA ALA A 336 -9.74 -10.34 -0.13
C ALA A 336 -10.94 -11.31 -0.07
N LEU A 337 -10.75 -12.50 0.48
CA LEU A 337 -11.81 -13.49 0.66
C LEU A 337 -12.89 -12.99 1.63
N ARG A 338 -12.50 -12.38 2.75
CA ARG A 338 -13.42 -11.76 3.70
C ARG A 338 -14.26 -10.68 3.02
N LYS A 339 -13.61 -9.75 2.32
CA LYS A 339 -14.30 -8.66 1.61
C LYS A 339 -15.23 -9.20 0.53
N ARG A 340 -14.82 -10.22 -0.20
CA ARG A 340 -15.68 -10.88 -1.19
C ARG A 340 -16.88 -11.55 -0.52
N GLY A 341 -16.66 -12.24 0.59
CA GLY A 341 -17.72 -12.85 1.40
C GLY A 341 -18.73 -11.84 1.95
N GLU A 342 -18.24 -10.68 2.42
CA GLU A 342 -19.09 -9.57 2.87
C GLU A 342 -19.97 -9.03 1.73
N LEU A 343 -19.38 -8.76 0.57
CA LEU A 343 -20.10 -8.20 -0.58
C LEU A 343 -21.12 -9.18 -1.19
N ASP A 344 -20.83 -10.47 -1.18
CA ASP A 344 -21.70 -11.51 -1.75
C ASP A 344 -22.64 -12.15 -0.74
N GLY A 345 -22.55 -11.78 0.56
CA GLY A 345 -23.34 -12.36 1.63
C GLY A 345 -22.98 -13.82 1.97
N ILE A 346 -21.74 -14.26 1.64
CA ILE A 346 -21.24 -15.63 1.89
C ILE A 346 -20.52 -15.67 3.23
N ARG A 347 -21.28 -15.94 4.28
CA ARG A 347 -20.79 -15.94 5.68
C ARG A 347 -19.68 -16.98 5.90
N GLU A 348 -19.79 -18.15 5.30
CA GLU A 348 -18.78 -19.21 5.43
C GLU A 348 -17.40 -18.78 4.90
N LEU A 349 -17.38 -17.91 3.89
CA LEU A 349 -16.12 -17.37 3.34
C LEU A 349 -15.47 -16.39 4.33
N VAL A 350 -16.26 -15.56 4.99
CA VAL A 350 -15.79 -14.66 6.06
C VAL A 350 -15.24 -15.47 7.24
N GLU A 351 -16.00 -16.46 7.73
CA GLU A 351 -15.58 -17.33 8.83
C GLU A 351 -14.31 -18.14 8.49
N PHE A 352 -14.17 -18.55 7.26
CA PHE A 352 -12.95 -19.24 6.80
C PHE A 352 -11.72 -18.31 6.87
N ALA A 353 -11.85 -17.09 6.38
CA ALA A 353 -10.78 -16.09 6.44
C ALA A 353 -10.33 -15.84 7.90
N ASP A 354 -11.28 -15.65 8.81
CA ASP A 354 -11.01 -15.43 10.24
C ASP A 354 -10.31 -16.63 10.88
N LYS A 355 -10.75 -17.86 10.54
CA LYS A 355 -10.13 -19.12 11.03
C LYS A 355 -8.71 -19.28 10.52
N LEU A 356 -8.45 -18.97 9.26
CA LEU A 356 -7.11 -19.08 8.68
C LEU A 356 -6.15 -18.05 9.30
N GLU A 357 -6.57 -16.81 9.49
CA GLU A 357 -5.77 -15.80 10.22
C GLU A 357 -5.47 -16.24 11.65
N LYS A 358 -6.47 -16.71 12.38
CA LYS A 358 -6.29 -17.20 13.74
C LYS A 358 -5.33 -18.40 13.80
N ALA A 359 -5.43 -19.32 12.85
CA ALA A 359 -4.53 -20.48 12.78
C ALA A 359 -3.09 -20.05 12.49
N THR A 360 -2.90 -19.07 11.58
CA THR A 360 -1.59 -18.48 11.25
C THR A 360 -0.97 -17.84 12.50
N LEU A 361 -1.71 -16.98 13.20
CA LEU A 361 -1.22 -16.33 14.42
C LEU A 361 -0.89 -17.36 15.52
N SER A 362 -1.78 -18.33 15.77
CA SER A 362 -1.56 -19.37 16.78
C SER A 362 -0.34 -20.22 16.47
N THR A 363 -0.02 -20.44 15.19
CA THR A 363 1.18 -21.18 14.77
C THR A 363 2.44 -20.39 15.15
N ILE A 364 2.47 -19.09 14.90
CA ILE A 364 3.59 -18.22 15.28
C ILE A 364 3.72 -18.13 16.81
N GLU A 365 2.63 -17.93 17.51
CA GLU A 365 2.56 -17.86 18.98
C GLU A 365 3.02 -19.15 19.65
N SER A 366 2.92 -20.30 18.97
CA SER A 366 3.45 -21.57 19.44
C SER A 366 4.98 -21.73 19.28
N GLY A 367 5.66 -20.69 18.75
CA GLY A 367 7.09 -20.68 18.47
C GLY A 367 7.49 -21.24 17.11
N ARG A 368 6.53 -21.57 16.24
CA ARG A 368 6.77 -22.00 14.85
C ARG A 368 6.72 -20.78 13.93
N MET A 369 7.87 -20.17 13.70
CA MET A 369 7.98 -18.93 12.95
C MET A 369 9.21 -18.92 12.04
N THR A 370 9.23 -18.00 11.10
CA THR A 370 10.38 -17.75 10.23
C THR A 370 11.46 -16.94 10.94
N LYS A 371 12.70 -17.00 10.42
CA LYS A 371 13.88 -16.41 11.08
C LYS A 371 13.79 -14.89 11.31
N ASP A 372 13.07 -14.18 10.45
CA ASP A 372 12.85 -12.73 10.56
C ASP A 372 12.02 -12.32 11.80
N LEU A 373 11.18 -13.24 12.31
CA LEU A 373 10.37 -13.03 13.52
C LEU A 373 11.08 -13.51 14.80
N SER A 374 12.14 -14.29 14.68
CA SER A 374 12.86 -14.83 15.81
C SER A 374 13.86 -13.79 16.34
N LEU A 375 13.44 -12.97 17.30
CA LEU A 375 14.27 -11.95 17.98
C LEU A 375 15.40 -12.57 18.83
N ILE A 376 15.44 -13.87 18.99
CA ILE A 376 16.44 -14.58 19.81
C ILE A 376 17.83 -14.61 19.14
N HIS A 377 17.92 -14.24 17.87
CA HIS A 377 19.14 -14.33 17.08
C HIS A 377 19.79 -12.97 16.72
N ILE A 378 19.37 -11.88 17.36
CA ILE A 378 20.01 -10.56 17.18
C ILE A 378 20.82 -10.23 18.45
#